data_d53263604af8502806d3d4f7f9ad40ac
#
_entry.id   d53263604af8502806d3d4f7f9ad40ac
#
_cell.length_a   1.000
_cell.length_b   1.000
_cell.length_c   1.000
_cell.angle_alpha   90.00
_cell.angle_beta   90.00
_cell.angle_gamma   90.00
#
_symmetry.space_group_name_H-M   'P 1'
#
loop_
_entity.id
_entity.type
_entity.pdbx_description
1 polymer ?
#
loop_
_entity_poly.entity_id
_entity_poly.type
_entity_poly.pdbx_seq_one_letter_code
_entity_poly.pdbx_strand_id
1 'polypeptide(L)'
;MADYTLQEATLALPDMFKDRTMNLFTLNDNGASEFTFVVSRASAKKDENIQAVAARILREMEITVPEFCLHLSQPVSVDGEPAVELFYQFKNDGTVIFQRQTVVLLDEQPTGKKIVCYIGTCPDEFSQYYQRQYQDIIHSIKFHR
;
A
#
# COMPACT_ATOMS: atom_id res chain seq x y z
N MET A 1 3.78 21.87 -19.32
CA MET A 1 2.69 20.90 -19.03
C MET A 1 3.05 19.56 -19.66
N ALA A 2 2.82 18.48 -18.92
CA ALA A 2 3.09 17.13 -19.39
C ALA A 2 1.77 16.44 -19.73
N ASP A 3 1.78 15.63 -20.79
CA ASP A 3 0.63 14.81 -21.15
C ASP A 3 0.59 13.58 -20.25
N TYR A 4 -0.58 13.28 -19.73
CA TYR A 4 -0.76 12.16 -18.82
C TYR A 4 -1.89 11.27 -19.33
N THR A 5 -1.58 10.00 -19.54
CA THR A 5 -2.53 9.02 -20.10
C THR A 5 -3.19 8.23 -19.00
N LEU A 6 -4.51 8.31 -18.94
CA LEU A 6 -5.37 7.49 -18.09
C LEU A 6 -5.98 6.38 -18.94
N GLN A 7 -6.81 5.53 -18.34
CA GLN A 7 -7.44 4.42 -19.06
C GLN A 7 -8.30 4.88 -20.23
N GLU A 8 -9.10 5.96 -20.03
CA GLU A 8 -10.08 6.41 -21.01
C GLU A 8 -9.69 7.70 -21.75
N ALA A 9 -8.66 8.40 -21.27
CA ALA A 9 -8.33 9.72 -21.82
C ALA A 9 -6.90 10.12 -21.51
N THR A 10 -6.41 11.08 -22.29
CA THR A 10 -5.14 11.75 -22.02
C THR A 10 -5.44 13.18 -21.60
N LEU A 11 -4.74 13.64 -20.57
CA LEU A 11 -4.90 15.01 -20.10
C LEU A 11 -3.53 15.66 -19.91
N ALA A 12 -3.51 16.98 -19.92
CA ALA A 12 -2.29 17.74 -19.74
C ALA A 12 -2.23 18.29 -18.31
N LEU A 13 -1.11 18.08 -17.64
CA LEU A 13 -0.94 18.56 -16.27
C LEU A 13 0.25 19.52 -16.18
N PRO A 14 0.15 20.57 -15.34
CA PRO A 14 1.31 21.40 -15.03
C PRO A 14 2.44 20.54 -14.43
N ASP A 15 3.67 20.92 -14.73
CA ASP A 15 4.83 20.15 -14.29
C ASP A 15 4.99 20.02 -12.78
N MET A 16 4.34 20.91 -12.01
CA MET A 16 4.38 20.88 -10.55
C MET A 16 3.60 19.71 -9.93
N PHE A 17 2.70 19.11 -10.68
CA PHE A 17 1.91 17.97 -10.17
C PHE A 17 2.75 16.70 -10.12
N LYS A 18 2.55 15.91 -9.07
CA LYS A 18 3.22 14.62 -8.88
C LYS A 18 2.20 13.50 -9.03
N ASP A 19 2.56 12.48 -9.79
CA ASP A 19 1.72 11.29 -9.92
C ASP A 19 1.78 10.48 -8.64
N ARG A 20 0.63 10.39 -7.96
CA ARG A 20 0.48 9.55 -6.79
C ARG A 20 -0.68 8.59 -7.01
N THR A 21 -0.60 7.89 -8.14
CA THR A 21 -1.66 6.98 -8.57
C THR A 21 -1.99 5.95 -7.49
N MET A 22 -3.29 5.83 -7.22
CA MET A 22 -3.81 4.82 -6.31
C MET A 22 -4.80 3.95 -7.06
N ASN A 23 -4.76 2.65 -6.80
CA ASN A 23 -5.72 1.70 -7.33
C ASN A 23 -6.56 1.15 -6.18
N LEU A 24 -7.88 1.24 -6.31
CA LEU A 24 -8.80 0.73 -5.30
C LEU A 24 -9.63 -0.41 -5.89
N PHE A 25 -9.59 -1.56 -5.23
CA PHE A 25 -10.35 -2.74 -5.64
C PHE A 25 -11.30 -3.12 -4.51
N THR A 26 -12.58 -3.31 -4.86
CA THR A 26 -13.61 -3.69 -3.90
C THR A 26 -14.37 -4.91 -4.42
N LEU A 27 -15.08 -5.58 -3.52
CA LEU A 27 -15.90 -6.73 -3.90
C LEU A 27 -17.23 -6.30 -4.50
N ASN A 28 -17.65 -5.07 -4.23
CA ASN A 28 -18.92 -4.49 -4.69
C ASN A 28 -18.69 -3.23 -5.47
N ASP A 29 -19.59 -2.91 -6.38
CA ASP A 29 -19.54 -1.64 -7.11
C ASP A 29 -19.96 -0.46 -6.23
N ASN A 30 -20.79 -0.72 -5.22
CA ASN A 30 -21.34 0.32 -4.36
C ASN A 30 -21.28 -0.08 -2.91
N GLY A 31 -21.02 0.90 -2.03
CA GLY A 31 -21.13 0.74 -0.59
C GLY A 31 -19.99 0.02 0.09
N ALA A 32 -20.26 -0.50 1.27
CA ALA A 32 -19.26 -1.14 2.11
C ALA A 32 -18.84 -2.50 1.54
N SER A 33 -17.56 -2.80 1.64
CA SER A 33 -16.98 -4.06 1.20
C SER A 33 -16.37 -4.77 2.41
N GLU A 34 -16.55 -6.09 2.48
CA GLU A 34 -15.94 -6.90 3.53
C GLU A 34 -14.42 -6.93 3.42
N PHE A 35 -13.90 -6.74 2.21
CA PHE A 35 -12.48 -6.71 1.94
C PHE A 35 -12.22 -5.69 0.85
N THR A 36 -11.26 -4.81 1.10
CA THR A 36 -10.83 -3.79 0.16
C THR A 36 -9.33 -3.94 -0.06
N PHE A 37 -8.91 -3.81 -1.30
CA PHE A 37 -7.49 -3.88 -1.66
C PHE A 37 -7.06 -2.59 -2.34
N VAL A 38 -6.05 -1.94 -1.79
CA VAL A 38 -5.54 -0.66 -2.31
C VAL A 38 -4.06 -0.80 -2.65
N VAL A 39 -3.69 -0.25 -3.79
CA VAL A 39 -2.28 -0.11 -4.15
C VAL A 39 -1.97 1.39 -4.17
N SER A 40 -1.05 1.83 -3.33
CA SER A 40 -0.62 3.22 -3.29
C SER A 40 0.86 3.34 -3.59
N ARG A 41 1.27 4.52 -4.03
CA ARG A 41 2.64 4.76 -4.48
C ARG A 41 3.16 6.06 -3.88
N ALA A 42 4.46 6.07 -3.58
CA ALA A 42 5.15 7.25 -3.07
C ALA A 42 6.62 7.18 -3.46
N SER A 43 7.31 8.31 -3.34
CA SER A 43 8.74 8.36 -3.58
C SER A 43 9.51 8.09 -2.30
N ALA A 44 10.65 7.44 -2.41
CA ALA A 44 11.58 7.25 -1.30
C ALA A 44 12.85 8.05 -1.57
N LYS A 45 13.57 8.36 -0.50
CA LYS A 45 14.87 9.01 -0.63
C LYS A 45 15.90 8.01 -1.15
N LYS A 46 16.92 8.51 -1.86
CA LYS A 46 17.95 7.67 -2.47
C LYS A 46 18.62 6.73 -1.48
N ASP A 47 18.82 7.19 -0.25
CA ASP A 47 19.54 6.45 0.79
C ASP A 47 18.63 5.67 1.72
N GLU A 48 17.31 5.72 1.52
CA GLU A 48 16.39 4.93 2.33
C GLU A 48 16.43 3.46 1.95
N ASN A 49 16.49 2.59 2.95
CA ASN A 49 16.28 1.16 2.75
C ASN A 49 14.85 0.80 3.18
N ILE A 50 14.46 -0.46 2.96
CA ILE A 50 13.09 -0.87 3.26
C ILE A 50 12.78 -0.79 4.76
N GLN A 51 13.75 -1.03 5.62
CA GLN A 51 13.55 -0.94 7.06
C GLN A 51 13.26 0.50 7.49
N ALA A 52 13.98 1.47 6.92
CA ALA A 52 13.77 2.88 7.22
C ALA A 52 12.40 3.35 6.73
N VAL A 53 11.99 2.91 5.54
CA VAL A 53 10.67 3.22 4.98
C VAL A 53 9.56 2.68 5.86
N ALA A 54 9.65 1.41 6.26
CA ALA A 54 8.64 0.77 7.10
C ALA A 54 8.55 1.45 8.47
N ALA A 55 9.70 1.80 9.07
CA ALA A 55 9.73 2.51 10.35
C ALA A 55 9.07 3.87 10.27
N ARG A 56 9.29 4.59 9.17
CA ARG A 56 8.68 5.91 8.94
C ARG A 56 7.16 5.79 8.82
N ILE A 57 6.68 4.80 8.06
CA ILE A 57 5.24 4.55 7.89
C ILE A 57 4.59 4.24 9.24
N LEU A 58 5.20 3.36 10.03
CA LEU A 58 4.66 3.00 11.35
C LEU A 58 4.60 4.20 12.28
N ARG A 59 5.64 5.04 12.28
CA ARG A 59 5.68 6.24 13.12
C ARG A 59 4.56 7.20 12.75
N GLU A 60 4.33 7.41 11.46
CA GLU A 60 3.25 8.28 11.00
C GLU A 60 1.88 7.74 11.42
N MET A 61 1.67 6.43 11.34
CA MET A 61 0.42 5.81 11.75
C MET A 61 0.18 5.95 13.25
N GLU A 62 1.21 5.74 14.08
CA GLU A 62 1.10 5.89 15.52
C GLU A 62 0.65 7.31 15.92
N ILE A 63 1.09 8.32 15.15
CA ILE A 63 0.76 9.71 15.44
C ILE A 63 -0.61 10.10 14.91
N THR A 64 -1.00 9.60 13.72
CA THR A 64 -2.16 10.12 13.00
C THR A 64 -3.41 9.23 13.07
N VAL A 65 -3.24 7.95 13.39
CA VAL A 65 -4.34 6.97 13.33
C VAL A 65 -4.83 6.64 14.74
N PRO A 66 -6.15 6.81 15.03
CA PRO A 66 -6.68 6.57 16.38
C PRO A 66 -6.55 5.12 16.80
N GLU A 67 -6.12 4.91 18.04
CA GLU A 67 -6.02 3.61 18.68
C GLU A 67 -5.25 2.58 17.84
N PHE A 68 -4.16 3.02 17.24
CA PHE A 68 -3.30 2.17 16.43
C PHE A 68 -2.65 1.08 17.28
N CYS A 69 -2.72 -0.18 16.81
CA CYS A 69 -2.10 -1.31 17.48
C CYS A 69 -1.44 -2.21 16.45
N LEU A 70 -0.12 -2.31 16.52
CA LEU A 70 0.66 -3.15 15.61
C LEU A 70 0.68 -4.59 16.11
N HIS A 71 0.34 -5.53 15.22
CA HIS A 71 0.35 -6.96 15.55
C HIS A 71 1.56 -7.69 14.96
N LEU A 72 2.01 -7.27 13.77
CA LEU A 72 3.08 -7.96 13.05
C LEU A 72 3.87 -6.98 12.20
N SER A 73 5.18 -7.12 12.24
CA SER A 73 6.08 -6.44 11.31
C SER A 73 7.22 -7.40 11.01
N GLN A 74 7.34 -7.81 9.74
CA GLN A 74 8.38 -8.78 9.37
C GLN A 74 8.91 -8.50 7.97
N PRO A 75 10.21 -8.73 7.76
CA PRO A 75 10.77 -8.62 6.43
C PRO A 75 10.28 -9.77 5.56
N VAL A 76 9.94 -9.44 4.32
CA VAL A 76 9.52 -10.42 3.32
C VAL A 76 10.13 -10.05 1.98
N SER A 77 9.90 -10.87 0.97
CA SER A 77 10.33 -10.61 -0.39
C SER A 77 9.14 -10.72 -1.30
N VAL A 78 9.00 -9.78 -2.24
CA VAL A 78 7.93 -9.79 -3.23
C VAL A 78 8.58 -9.76 -4.62
N ASP A 79 8.44 -10.86 -5.35
CA ASP A 79 9.05 -11.05 -6.67
C ASP A 79 10.54 -10.66 -6.67
N GLY A 80 11.24 -11.06 -5.60
CA GLY A 80 12.67 -10.81 -5.44
C GLY A 80 13.03 -9.44 -4.86
N GLU A 81 12.06 -8.55 -4.67
CA GLU A 81 12.32 -7.22 -4.14
C GLU A 81 12.16 -7.19 -2.62
N PRO A 82 12.97 -6.38 -1.92
CA PRO A 82 12.86 -6.30 -0.46
C PRO A 82 11.55 -5.61 -0.06
N ALA A 83 10.90 -6.16 0.97
CA ALA A 83 9.62 -5.66 1.44
C ALA A 83 9.47 -5.90 2.93
N VAL A 84 8.46 -5.26 3.52
CA VAL A 84 8.07 -5.49 4.92
C VAL A 84 6.57 -5.70 4.95
N GLU A 85 6.13 -6.77 5.61
CA GLU A 85 4.71 -7.02 5.83
C GLU A 85 4.32 -6.51 7.20
N LEU A 86 3.24 -5.73 7.25
CA LEU A 86 2.68 -5.16 8.47
C LEU A 86 1.25 -5.68 8.65
N PHE A 87 0.89 -6.00 9.89
CA PHE A 87 -0.49 -6.30 10.24
C PHE A 87 -0.84 -5.49 11.49
N TYR A 88 -1.92 -4.71 11.43
CA TYR A 88 -2.28 -3.79 12.49
C TYR A 88 -3.78 -3.53 12.50
N GLN A 89 -4.24 -2.88 13.56
CA GLN A 89 -5.62 -2.45 13.69
C GLN A 89 -5.67 -1.03 14.21
N PHE A 90 -6.81 -0.40 13.99
CA PHE A 90 -7.12 0.93 14.51
C PHE A 90 -8.62 1.10 14.55
N LYS A 91 -9.10 2.23 15.12
CA LYS A 91 -10.53 2.53 15.13
C LYS A 91 -10.85 3.68 14.22
N ASN A 92 -11.97 3.54 13.50
CA ASN A 92 -12.52 4.57 12.64
C ASN A 92 -14.02 4.65 12.92
N ASP A 93 -14.48 5.79 13.49
CA ASP A 93 -15.88 6.00 13.85
C ASP A 93 -16.47 4.85 14.67
N GLY A 94 -15.71 4.37 15.65
CA GLY A 94 -16.16 3.32 16.55
C GLY A 94 -16.03 1.91 16.01
N THR A 95 -15.63 1.75 14.75
CA THR A 95 -15.41 0.43 14.14
C THR A 95 -13.93 0.10 14.16
N VAL A 96 -13.61 -1.13 14.57
CA VAL A 96 -12.24 -1.63 14.51
C VAL A 96 -11.92 -2.02 13.07
N ILE A 97 -10.84 -1.48 12.54
CA ILE A 97 -10.39 -1.76 11.18
C ILE A 97 -9.08 -2.53 11.24
N PHE A 98 -9.01 -3.63 10.51
CA PHE A 98 -7.78 -4.43 10.40
C PHE A 98 -7.18 -4.24 9.01
N GLN A 99 -5.87 -4.01 8.96
CA GLN A 99 -5.15 -3.86 7.69
C GLN A 99 -3.91 -4.73 7.67
N ARG A 100 -3.70 -5.39 6.53
CA ARG A 100 -2.42 -5.99 6.17
C ARG A 100 -1.81 -5.15 5.07
N GLN A 101 -0.58 -4.73 5.29
CA GLN A 101 0.11 -3.89 4.32
C GLN A 101 1.48 -4.47 4.01
N THR A 102 1.76 -4.64 2.72
CA THR A 102 3.08 -5.04 2.26
C THR A 102 3.71 -3.85 1.58
N VAL A 103 4.78 -3.35 2.16
CA VAL A 103 5.52 -2.19 1.68
C VAL A 103 6.71 -2.68 0.88
N VAL A 104 6.79 -2.31 -0.39
CA VAL A 104 7.87 -2.74 -1.29
C VAL A 104 8.67 -1.52 -1.71
N LEU A 105 9.99 -1.65 -1.71
CA LEU A 105 10.88 -0.61 -2.17
C LEU A 105 11.48 -1.04 -3.51
N LEU A 106 11.19 -0.27 -4.55
CA LEU A 106 11.72 -0.51 -5.89
C LEU A 106 12.76 0.54 -6.23
N ASP A 107 13.85 0.10 -6.82
CA ASP A 107 14.91 1.00 -7.27
C ASP A 107 14.73 1.26 -8.76
N GLU A 108 14.19 2.42 -9.09
CA GLU A 108 13.90 2.81 -10.49
C GLU A 108 14.95 3.80 -10.99
N GLN A 109 16.01 3.29 -11.60
CA GLN A 109 17.02 4.15 -12.21
C GLN A 109 16.49 4.74 -13.51
N PRO A 110 16.77 6.01 -13.82
CA PRO A 110 17.56 6.98 -13.04
C PRO A 110 16.74 7.82 -12.07
N THR A 111 15.44 7.57 -11.94
CA THR A 111 14.50 8.43 -11.22
C THR A 111 14.56 8.29 -9.70
N GLY A 112 15.24 7.27 -9.19
CA GLY A 112 15.38 7.04 -7.76
C GLY A 112 14.56 5.86 -7.28
N LYS A 113 14.19 5.88 -6.01
CA LYS A 113 13.46 4.77 -5.37
C LYS A 113 11.98 5.08 -5.24
N LYS A 114 11.18 4.05 -5.39
CA LYS A 114 9.73 4.13 -5.34
C LYS A 114 9.20 3.18 -4.28
N ILE A 115 8.25 3.68 -3.48
CA ILE A 115 7.54 2.87 -2.50
C ILE A 115 6.21 2.45 -3.11
N VAL A 116 5.90 1.15 -3.07
CA VAL A 116 4.59 0.65 -3.46
C VAL A 116 4.02 -0.08 -2.26
N CYS A 117 2.81 0.31 -1.84
CA CYS A 117 2.13 -0.29 -0.70
C CYS A 117 0.89 -1.05 -1.17
N TYR A 118 0.81 -2.31 -0.79
CA TYR A 118 -0.32 -3.18 -1.09
C TYR A 118 -1.09 -3.40 0.21
N ILE A 119 -2.29 -2.82 0.30
CA ILE A 119 -3.04 -2.73 1.56
C ILE A 119 -4.37 -3.46 1.45
N GLY A 120 -4.54 -4.52 2.24
CA GLY A 120 -5.82 -5.21 2.40
C GLY A 120 -6.50 -4.73 3.67
N THR A 121 -7.78 -4.41 3.60
CA THR A 121 -8.55 -3.86 4.72
C THR A 121 -9.82 -4.66 4.94
N CYS A 122 -10.06 -5.04 6.20
CA CYS A 122 -11.30 -5.68 6.63
C CYS A 122 -11.83 -4.97 7.87
N PRO A 123 -13.12 -4.58 7.88
CA PRO A 123 -13.73 -4.09 9.11
C PRO A 123 -13.99 -5.25 10.06
N ASP A 124 -13.90 -4.98 11.37
CA ASP A 124 -14.22 -5.88 12.48
C ASP A 124 -13.32 -7.10 12.62
N GLU A 125 -12.95 -7.76 11.54
CA GLU A 125 -12.13 -8.97 11.58
C GLU A 125 -11.43 -9.19 10.25
N PHE A 126 -10.16 -9.60 10.30
CA PHE A 126 -9.44 -10.05 9.08
C PHE A 126 -9.47 -11.57 9.10
N SER A 127 -10.48 -12.17 8.48
CA SER A 127 -10.70 -13.61 8.52
C SER A 127 -9.58 -14.38 7.82
N GLN A 128 -9.48 -15.69 8.12
CA GLN A 128 -8.50 -16.55 7.44
C GLN A 128 -8.75 -16.60 5.93
N TYR A 129 -10.02 -16.52 5.53
CA TYR A 129 -10.37 -16.49 4.10
C TYR A 129 -9.74 -15.28 3.40
N TYR A 130 -9.93 -14.07 3.95
CA TYR A 130 -9.38 -12.85 3.34
C TYR A 130 -7.87 -12.74 3.54
N GLN A 131 -7.33 -13.29 4.63
CA GLN A 131 -5.89 -13.36 4.80
C GLN A 131 -5.25 -14.19 3.69
N ARG A 132 -5.87 -15.33 3.34
CA ARG A 132 -5.39 -16.18 2.26
C ARG A 132 -5.53 -15.50 0.91
N GLN A 133 -6.66 -14.82 0.66
CA GLN A 133 -6.86 -14.03 -0.55
C GLN A 133 -5.78 -12.96 -0.68
N TYR A 134 -5.49 -12.28 0.40
CA TYR A 134 -4.45 -11.25 0.43
C TYR A 134 -3.07 -11.85 0.08
N GLN A 135 -2.71 -12.95 0.72
CA GLN A 135 -1.43 -13.60 0.47
C GLN A 135 -1.31 -14.09 -0.98
N ASP A 136 -2.38 -14.63 -1.54
CA ASP A 136 -2.40 -15.08 -2.92
C ASP A 136 -2.16 -13.91 -3.88
N ILE A 137 -2.77 -12.77 -3.61
CA ILE A 137 -2.56 -11.56 -4.41
C ILE A 137 -1.09 -11.14 -4.36
N ILE A 138 -0.52 -11.05 -3.15
CA ILE A 138 0.87 -10.65 -2.96
C ILE A 138 1.83 -11.60 -3.69
N HIS A 139 1.59 -12.91 -3.58
CA HIS A 139 2.43 -13.91 -4.23
C HIS A 139 2.32 -13.89 -5.76
N SER A 140 1.24 -13.34 -6.29
CA SER A 140 1.02 -13.24 -7.74
C SER A 140 1.75 -12.06 -8.38
N ILE A 141 2.29 -11.15 -7.59
CA ILE A 141 2.89 -9.91 -8.08
C ILE A 141 4.14 -10.23 -8.93
N LYS A 142 4.18 -9.65 -10.12
CA LYS A 142 5.35 -9.70 -11.02
C LYS A 142 5.66 -8.28 -11.44
N PHE A 143 6.82 -7.79 -11.02
CA PHE A 143 7.23 -6.45 -11.40
C PHE A 143 7.71 -6.42 -12.83
N HIS A 144 7.43 -5.32 -13.53
CA HIS A 144 7.93 -5.10 -14.86
C HIS A 144 9.42 -4.78 -14.79
N ARG A 145 10.24 -5.50 -15.58
CA ARG A 145 11.69 -5.34 -15.60
C ARG A 145 12.22 -5.21 -17.00
#